data_2049f4fb77ffbea678c4b7482b509656
#
_entry.id   2049f4fb77ffbea678c4b7482b509656
#
_cell.length_a   1.000
_cell.length_b   1.000
_cell.length_c   1.000
_cell.angle_alpha   90.00
_cell.angle_beta   90.00
_cell.angle_gamma   90.00
#
_symmetry.space_group_name_H-M   'P 1'
#
loop_
_entity.id
_entity.type
_entity.pdbx_description
1 polymer ?
#
loop_
_entity_poly.entity_id
_entity_poly.type
_entity_poly.pdbx_seq_one_letter_code
_entity_poly.pdbx_strand_id
1 'polypeptide(L)'
;MFKCINGIFLTIFILKMIILSLLLIPFLGVLFLFSDLYKIFNIKNIDDQKFIKITGLTFSIINLIVSFIIFIIFDFSNNEFQFVTENYKINNFDIYLGIDGLSIYFVLLTTIIMPISLLSNWKSIFENIKYYVIIILLLESLLLGVFLVLDIFLFYIFFESTLPPLFLLIGLFGSSNKVRASFYIFLYTLIGSLFLLLSILTIVFLIGTTDFDILFKSNLNYNTQLFLFYGIFIAFAVKTPTIFLNTWLLKAHVESPLGGSIILAGIVLKLSLYGVLRLILPLLSKASLNYTYIVFLIGVITIIYASFSTLRTVDIKELIAYSSVSHAAVYLMGIFSNSIIGIEGAILLGLGHGFVSPGLFICAGGILYDRTSTRLITFYRGITQIMPLFSLLFFILSLGNCGIPLTLNFLGEFMSLYGVYERLPFLGILACSSIVLSGAYTIYMYNRIAFGGKYSKYFVVNIPDVNKREFIMLFSLIVITVVLGVYPTPVLSGLHYNVSSLIYYGIA
;
A
#
# COMPACT_ATOMS: atom_id res chain seq x y z
N MET A 1 24.98 39.75 6.63
CA MET A 1 25.40 38.48 6.00
C MET A 1 25.43 37.30 6.96
N PHE A 2 26.11 37.35 8.12
CA PHE A 2 26.16 36.24 9.10
C PHE A 2 24.80 35.79 9.68
N LYS A 3 23.84 36.70 9.90
CA LYS A 3 22.48 36.33 10.36
C LYS A 3 21.65 35.61 9.31
N CYS A 4 21.82 35.88 8.03
CA CYS A 4 21.15 35.17 6.96
C CYS A 4 21.75 33.74 6.79
N ILE A 5 23.07 33.60 6.90
CA ILE A 5 23.75 32.31 6.78
C ILE A 5 23.36 31.41 7.94
N ASN A 6 23.31 31.91 9.18
CA ASN A 6 22.84 31.14 10.33
C ASN A 6 21.35 30.78 10.23
N GLY A 7 20.51 31.63 9.65
CA GLY A 7 19.10 31.33 9.40
C GLY A 7 18.91 30.21 8.38
N ILE A 8 19.66 30.23 7.27
CA ILE A 8 19.62 29.19 6.25
C ILE A 8 20.16 27.86 6.79
N PHE A 9 21.25 27.86 7.55
CA PHE A 9 21.78 26.67 8.19
C PHE A 9 20.80 26.03 9.18
N LEU A 10 20.12 26.88 9.97
CA LEU A 10 19.13 26.41 10.95
C LEU A 10 17.89 25.82 10.26
N THR A 11 17.43 26.44 9.17
CA THR A 11 16.30 25.91 8.40
C THR A 11 16.64 24.57 7.73
N ILE A 12 17.81 24.44 7.11
CA ILE A 12 18.28 23.18 6.50
C ILE A 12 18.42 22.10 7.56
N PHE A 13 18.98 22.42 8.73
CA PHE A 13 19.11 21.45 9.82
C PHE A 13 17.75 21.00 10.35
N ILE A 14 16.80 21.90 10.55
CA ILE A 14 15.43 21.58 10.97
C ILE A 14 14.76 20.68 9.93
N LEU A 15 14.89 20.99 8.65
CA LEU A 15 14.30 20.24 7.55
C LEU A 15 14.86 18.81 7.46
N LYS A 16 16.18 18.64 7.66
CA LYS A 16 16.82 17.31 7.74
C LYS A 16 16.29 16.50 8.93
N MET A 17 16.11 17.14 10.09
CA MET A 17 15.58 16.47 11.29
C MET A 17 14.12 16.05 11.14
N ILE A 18 13.32 16.74 10.31
CA ILE A 18 11.92 16.39 10.08
C ILE A 18 11.77 15.02 9.41
N ILE A 19 12.58 14.68 8.41
CA ILE A 19 12.53 13.33 7.80
C ILE A 19 12.88 12.24 8.81
N LEU A 20 13.95 12.45 9.56
CA LEU A 20 14.36 11.50 10.58
C LEU A 20 13.24 11.28 11.62
N SER A 21 12.49 12.36 11.95
CA SER A 21 11.38 12.27 12.88
C SER A 21 10.25 11.35 12.40
N LEU A 22 9.98 11.24 11.08
CA LEU A 22 9.01 10.29 10.54
C LEU A 22 9.32 8.83 10.90
N LEU A 23 10.60 8.46 10.90
CA LEU A 23 11.03 7.11 11.30
C LEU A 23 11.09 6.95 12.82
N LEU A 24 11.54 8.00 13.51
CA LEU A 24 11.78 7.94 14.96
C LEU A 24 10.47 7.98 15.77
N ILE A 25 9.45 8.74 15.36
CA ILE A 25 8.22 8.87 16.13
C ILE A 25 7.54 7.52 16.38
N PRO A 26 7.23 6.68 15.38
CA PRO A 26 6.64 5.37 15.65
C PRO A 26 7.60 4.45 16.40
N PHE A 27 8.91 4.53 16.11
CA PHE A 27 9.92 3.74 16.82
C PHE A 27 10.04 4.13 18.31
N LEU A 28 9.98 5.42 18.64
CA LEU A 28 9.89 5.87 20.03
C LEU A 28 8.62 5.37 20.72
N GLY A 29 7.51 5.29 19.99
CA GLY A 29 6.28 4.66 20.46
C GLY A 29 6.49 3.18 20.83
N VAL A 30 7.23 2.44 20.01
CA VAL A 30 7.62 1.05 20.29
C VAL A 30 8.46 0.97 21.57
N LEU A 31 9.52 1.79 21.70
CA LEU A 31 10.38 1.81 22.87
C LEU A 31 9.62 2.19 24.15
N PHE A 32 8.73 3.19 24.07
CA PHE A 32 7.90 3.63 25.18
C PHE A 32 7.00 2.52 25.70
N LEU A 33 6.37 1.77 24.82
CA LEU A 33 5.52 0.64 25.19
C LEU A 33 6.35 -0.56 25.66
N PHE A 34 7.49 -0.81 25.05
CA PHE A 34 8.35 -1.94 25.40
C PHE A 34 8.94 -1.80 26.83
N SER A 35 9.41 -0.60 27.17
CA SER A 35 10.01 -0.28 28.48
C SER A 35 9.01 -0.17 29.65
N ASP A 36 7.72 -0.41 29.43
CA ASP A 36 6.65 -0.24 30.41
C ASP A 36 6.56 1.17 31.04
N LEU A 37 7.21 2.16 30.43
CA LEU A 37 7.15 3.56 30.88
C LEU A 37 5.70 4.10 30.92
N TYR A 38 4.81 3.54 30.10
CA TYR A 38 3.41 3.89 30.10
C TYR A 38 2.74 3.71 31.48
N LYS A 39 3.22 2.78 32.33
CA LYS A 39 2.69 2.58 33.68
C LYS A 39 2.98 3.76 34.62
N ILE A 40 4.12 4.43 34.41
CA ILE A 40 4.52 5.61 35.18
C ILE A 40 3.67 6.83 34.78
N PHE A 41 3.33 6.94 33.50
CA PHE A 41 2.55 8.07 32.95
C PHE A 41 1.03 7.87 33.05
N ASN A 42 0.55 6.70 33.47
CA ASN A 42 -0.89 6.44 33.66
C ASN A 42 -1.43 7.05 34.95
N ILE A 43 -1.28 8.38 35.10
CA ILE A 43 -1.64 9.15 36.31
C ILE A 43 -3.15 9.10 36.60
N LYS A 44 -3.99 8.87 35.58
CA LYS A 44 -5.46 8.89 35.68
C LYS A 44 -6.08 7.54 35.99
N ASN A 45 -5.32 6.50 36.34
CA ASN A 45 -5.80 5.12 36.57
C ASN A 45 -6.77 4.63 35.47
N ILE A 46 -6.48 5.01 34.21
CA ILE A 46 -7.19 4.48 33.03
C ILE A 46 -6.81 3.01 32.92
N ASP A 47 -7.77 2.15 32.53
CA ASP A 47 -7.46 0.75 32.23
C ASP A 47 -6.23 0.65 31.36
N ASP A 48 -5.21 -0.08 31.76
CA ASP A 48 -3.92 -0.19 31.04
C ASP A 48 -4.10 -0.53 29.58
N GLN A 49 -5.07 -1.35 29.24
CA GLN A 49 -5.41 -1.71 27.87
C GLN A 49 -5.87 -0.51 27.02
N LYS A 50 -6.69 0.37 27.58
CA LYS A 50 -7.14 1.59 26.91
C LYS A 50 -6.00 2.58 26.77
N PHE A 51 -5.15 2.69 27.78
CA PHE A 51 -4.01 3.59 27.75
C PHE A 51 -3.02 3.18 26.64
N ILE A 52 -2.68 1.89 26.51
CA ILE A 52 -1.82 1.35 25.46
C ILE A 52 -2.39 1.67 24.05
N LYS A 53 -3.71 1.49 23.86
CA LYS A 53 -4.36 1.81 22.57
C LYS A 53 -4.30 3.31 22.26
N ILE A 54 -4.52 4.15 23.26
CA ILE A 54 -4.45 5.62 23.10
C ILE A 54 -3.02 6.05 22.79
N THR A 55 -2.02 5.51 23.48
CA THR A 55 -0.61 5.85 23.20
C THR A 55 -0.21 5.45 21.78
N GLY A 56 -0.58 4.26 21.32
CA GLY A 56 -0.34 3.86 19.92
C GLY A 56 -0.98 4.82 18.92
N LEU A 57 -2.23 5.22 19.16
CA LEU A 57 -2.91 6.20 18.31
C LEU A 57 -2.24 7.58 18.35
N THR A 58 -1.81 8.07 19.51
CA THR A 58 -1.15 9.38 19.60
C THR A 58 0.13 9.42 18.79
N PHE A 59 0.98 8.39 18.87
CA PHE A 59 2.21 8.33 18.06
C PHE A 59 1.91 8.29 16.55
N SER A 60 0.95 7.49 16.10
CA SER A 60 0.59 7.42 14.68
C SER A 60 -0.06 8.71 14.17
N ILE A 61 -0.86 9.42 14.99
CA ILE A 61 -1.44 10.73 14.62
C ILE A 61 -0.37 11.82 14.57
N ILE A 62 0.57 11.84 15.50
CA ILE A 62 1.70 12.79 15.48
C ILE A 62 2.50 12.59 14.18
N ASN A 63 2.76 11.34 13.82
CA ASN A 63 3.47 11.01 12.59
C ASN A 63 2.71 11.47 11.33
N LEU A 64 1.39 11.32 11.33
CA LEU A 64 0.52 11.83 10.28
C LEU A 64 0.60 13.37 10.17
N ILE A 65 0.61 14.09 11.28
CA ILE A 65 0.77 15.56 11.28
C ILE A 65 2.13 15.94 10.68
N VAL A 66 3.21 15.26 11.07
CA VAL A 66 4.55 15.52 10.52
C VAL A 66 4.58 15.27 9.01
N SER A 67 3.97 14.19 8.52
CA SER A 67 3.91 13.92 7.08
C SER A 67 3.13 14.98 6.30
N PHE A 68 2.06 15.55 6.87
CA PHE A 68 1.35 16.69 6.25
C PHE A 68 2.19 17.95 6.24
N ILE A 69 2.96 18.23 7.29
CA ILE A 69 3.88 19.38 7.32
C ILE A 69 4.92 19.24 6.20
N ILE A 70 5.50 18.06 6.02
CA ILE A 70 6.45 17.81 4.94
C ILE A 70 5.79 18.01 3.57
N PHE A 71 4.57 17.54 3.38
CA PHE A 71 3.84 17.71 2.13
C PHE A 71 3.59 19.18 1.78
N ILE A 72 3.29 20.02 2.77
CA ILE A 72 3.07 21.46 2.55
C ILE A 72 4.38 22.20 2.20
N ILE A 73 5.51 21.77 2.77
CA ILE A 73 6.81 22.43 2.56
C ILE A 73 7.50 21.90 1.28
N PHE A 74 7.08 20.75 0.76
CA PHE A 74 7.70 20.10 -0.39
C PHE A 74 7.53 20.93 -1.67
N ASP A 75 8.63 21.12 -2.41
CA ASP A 75 8.62 21.82 -3.70
C ASP A 75 8.45 20.79 -4.85
N PHE A 76 7.27 20.80 -5.45
CA PHE A 76 6.92 19.89 -6.56
C PHE A 76 7.51 20.31 -7.91
N SER A 77 8.15 21.47 -8.01
CA SER A 77 8.75 21.94 -9.27
C SER A 77 10.13 21.33 -9.54
N ASN A 78 10.77 20.74 -8.54
CA ASN A 78 12.09 20.13 -8.62
C ASN A 78 12.03 18.62 -8.70
N ASN A 79 12.88 18.03 -9.56
CA ASN A 79 13.02 16.57 -9.72
C ASN A 79 14.03 15.94 -8.74
N GLU A 80 14.80 16.77 -8.02
CA GLU A 80 15.83 16.32 -7.11
C GLU A 80 15.24 15.81 -5.80
N PHE A 81 16.00 14.96 -5.11
CA PHE A 81 15.64 14.55 -3.75
C PHE A 81 15.73 15.72 -2.81
N GLN A 82 14.66 15.94 -2.05
CA GLN A 82 14.57 17.03 -1.08
C GLN A 82 14.72 16.49 0.36
N PHE A 83 15.07 17.41 1.27
CA PHE A 83 15.28 17.12 2.69
C PHE A 83 16.34 16.04 2.96
N VAL A 84 17.31 15.90 2.07
CA VAL A 84 18.30 14.84 2.11
C VAL A 84 19.11 14.89 3.40
N THR A 85 19.19 13.75 4.10
CA THR A 85 20.04 13.57 5.27
C THR A 85 21.32 12.88 4.85
N GLU A 86 22.37 13.63 4.61
CA GLU A 86 23.72 13.13 4.44
C GLU A 86 24.40 13.06 5.81
N ASN A 87 25.24 12.06 6.10
CA ASN A 87 26.20 12.02 7.21
C ASN A 87 25.96 11.06 8.37
N TYR A 88 25.07 10.10 8.27
CA TYR A 88 25.07 9.04 9.30
C TYR A 88 25.87 7.82 8.81
N LYS A 89 27.22 7.92 8.85
CA LYS A 89 28.09 6.76 8.58
C LYS A 89 28.06 5.81 9.77
N ILE A 90 27.47 4.65 9.59
CA ILE A 90 27.58 3.54 10.53
C ILE A 90 28.51 2.52 9.90
N ASN A 91 29.79 2.56 10.25
CA ASN A 91 30.87 1.78 9.64
C ASN A 91 31.01 2.08 8.13
N ASN A 92 30.67 1.12 7.28
CA ASN A 92 30.72 1.23 5.82
C ASN A 92 29.34 1.49 5.19
N PHE A 93 28.30 1.74 5.98
CA PHE A 93 26.95 2.01 5.50
C PHE A 93 26.57 3.46 5.78
N ASP A 94 26.17 4.16 4.74
CA ASP A 94 25.64 5.50 4.86
C ASP A 94 24.11 5.43 4.94
N ILE A 95 23.52 5.94 6.02
CA ILE A 95 22.06 6.07 6.10
C ILE A 95 21.69 7.35 5.33
N TYR A 96 21.24 7.14 4.11
CA TYR A 96 20.89 8.19 3.18
C TYR A 96 19.38 8.22 3.02
N LEU A 97 18.72 9.29 3.51
CA LEU A 97 17.29 9.46 3.48
C LEU A 97 16.93 10.72 2.69
N GLY A 98 15.84 10.65 1.92
CA GLY A 98 15.31 11.77 1.18
C GLY A 98 13.90 11.51 0.68
N ILE A 99 13.25 12.55 0.19
CA ILE A 99 11.90 12.48 -0.37
C ILE A 99 11.93 13.08 -1.77
N ASP A 100 11.23 12.45 -2.69
CA ASP A 100 10.91 12.97 -4.00
C ASP A 100 9.39 13.03 -4.23
N GLY A 101 8.96 13.59 -5.36
CA GLY A 101 7.54 13.70 -5.68
C GLY A 101 6.82 12.36 -5.89
N LEU A 102 7.55 11.23 -6.01
CA LEU A 102 6.95 9.91 -6.00
C LEU A 102 6.75 9.40 -4.58
N SER A 103 7.79 9.46 -3.74
CA SER A 103 7.78 8.87 -2.40
C SER A 103 6.82 9.59 -1.45
N ILE A 104 6.63 10.91 -1.60
CA ILE A 104 5.80 11.71 -0.69
C ILE A 104 4.34 11.24 -0.62
N TYR A 105 3.76 10.81 -1.76
CA TYR A 105 2.40 10.29 -1.78
C TYR A 105 2.27 8.94 -1.09
N PHE A 106 3.28 8.08 -1.19
CA PHE A 106 3.29 6.80 -0.47
C PHE A 106 3.54 6.99 1.02
N VAL A 107 4.34 7.98 1.41
CA VAL A 107 4.52 8.39 2.81
C VAL A 107 3.19 8.87 3.39
N LEU A 108 2.45 9.74 2.70
CA LEU A 108 1.13 10.19 3.14
C LEU A 108 0.13 9.02 3.22
N LEU A 109 0.13 8.13 2.23
CA LEU A 109 -0.74 6.95 2.26
C LEU A 109 -0.46 6.10 3.50
N THR A 110 0.81 5.85 3.82
CA THR A 110 1.18 5.04 5.00
C THR A 110 0.70 5.70 6.29
N THR A 111 0.99 6.99 6.47
CA THR A 111 0.63 7.70 7.70
C THR A 111 -0.87 7.87 7.88
N ILE A 112 -1.68 7.92 6.82
CA ILE A 112 -3.15 7.93 6.89
C ILE A 112 -3.70 6.55 7.26
N ILE A 113 -3.17 5.48 6.70
CA ILE A 113 -3.69 4.11 6.90
C ILE A 113 -3.36 3.57 8.29
N MET A 114 -2.21 3.94 8.88
CA MET A 114 -1.79 3.39 10.17
C MET A 114 -2.73 3.71 11.34
N PRO A 115 -3.17 4.96 11.58
CA PRO A 115 -4.17 5.26 12.61
C PRO A 115 -5.49 4.50 12.38
N ILE A 116 -5.92 4.35 11.12
CA ILE A 116 -7.13 3.62 10.76
C ILE A 116 -6.99 2.13 11.10
N SER A 117 -5.81 1.53 10.87
CA SER A 117 -5.54 0.13 11.22
C SER A 117 -5.59 -0.12 12.74
N LEU A 118 -5.09 0.83 13.55
CA LEU A 118 -5.18 0.77 15.01
C LEU A 118 -6.63 0.92 15.49
N LEU A 119 -7.38 1.86 14.91
CA LEU A 119 -8.78 2.10 15.26
C LEU A 119 -9.70 0.92 14.87
N SER A 120 -9.39 0.23 13.79
CA SER A 120 -10.20 -0.86 13.26
C SER A 120 -10.35 -2.02 14.27
N ASN A 121 -9.26 -2.37 14.94
CA ASN A 121 -9.23 -3.49 15.90
C ASN A 121 -9.44 -3.05 17.36
N TRP A 122 -10.02 -1.88 17.60
CA TRP A 122 -10.19 -1.33 18.95
C TRP A 122 -10.96 -2.23 19.89
N LYS A 123 -11.98 -2.93 19.39
CA LYS A 123 -12.84 -3.83 20.17
C LYS A 123 -12.56 -5.31 19.95
N SER A 124 -12.00 -5.71 18.82
CA SER A 124 -11.84 -7.11 18.46
C SER A 124 -10.64 -7.79 19.12
N ILE A 125 -9.61 -7.02 19.49
CA ILE A 125 -8.42 -7.56 20.15
C ILE A 125 -8.44 -7.19 21.64
N PHE A 126 -8.53 -8.22 22.50
CA PHE A 126 -8.50 -8.08 23.97
C PHE A 126 -7.23 -8.69 24.57
N GLU A 127 -6.70 -9.75 23.96
CA GLU A 127 -5.51 -10.41 24.43
C GLU A 127 -4.25 -9.82 23.78
N ASN A 128 -3.19 -9.70 24.53
CA ASN A 128 -1.87 -9.26 24.05
C ASN A 128 -1.87 -7.92 23.28
N ILE A 129 -2.72 -6.98 23.70
CA ILE A 129 -2.90 -5.67 23.05
C ILE A 129 -1.58 -4.91 22.90
N LYS A 130 -0.72 -4.99 23.92
CA LYS A 130 0.60 -4.35 23.93
C LYS A 130 1.42 -4.78 22.72
N TYR A 131 1.53 -6.08 22.49
CA TYR A 131 2.30 -6.62 21.35
C TYR A 131 1.67 -6.26 20.01
N TYR A 132 0.33 -6.22 19.94
CA TYR A 132 -0.37 -5.79 18.74
C TYR A 132 -0.01 -4.35 18.34
N VAL A 133 -0.07 -3.41 19.29
CA VAL A 133 0.24 -2.00 19.05
C VAL A 133 1.72 -1.82 18.70
N ILE A 134 2.63 -2.52 19.42
CA ILE A 134 4.06 -2.51 19.12
C ILE A 134 4.34 -2.97 17.68
N ILE A 135 3.73 -4.07 17.24
CA ILE A 135 3.92 -4.60 15.88
C ILE A 135 3.43 -3.60 14.82
N ILE A 136 2.29 -2.94 15.04
CA ILE A 136 1.79 -1.95 14.08
C ILE A 136 2.68 -0.71 14.01
N LEU A 137 3.13 -0.16 15.13
CA LEU A 137 4.05 0.99 15.13
C LEU A 137 5.41 0.63 14.51
N LEU A 138 5.91 -0.59 14.76
CA LEU A 138 7.12 -1.08 14.14
C LEU A 138 6.95 -1.23 12.62
N LEU A 139 5.80 -1.75 12.17
CA LEU A 139 5.46 -1.79 10.74
C LEU A 139 5.42 -0.39 10.13
N GLU A 140 4.87 0.59 10.83
CA GLU A 140 4.83 1.98 10.36
C GLU A 140 6.23 2.52 10.09
N SER A 141 7.15 2.37 11.05
CA SER A 141 8.53 2.83 10.88
C SER A 141 9.26 2.13 9.74
N LEU A 142 9.10 0.80 9.60
CA LEU A 142 9.75 0.03 8.54
C LEU A 142 9.19 0.36 7.15
N LEU A 143 7.87 0.50 7.01
CA LEU A 143 7.22 0.85 5.75
C LEU A 143 7.61 2.26 5.29
N LEU A 144 7.68 3.22 6.20
CA LEU A 144 8.20 4.56 5.90
C LEU A 144 9.67 4.50 5.49
N GLY A 145 10.48 3.66 6.15
CA GLY A 145 11.88 3.44 5.76
C GLY A 145 12.04 3.02 4.30
N VAL A 146 11.19 2.13 3.79
CA VAL A 146 11.21 1.71 2.38
C VAL A 146 11.04 2.89 1.42
N PHE A 147 10.17 3.87 1.74
CA PHE A 147 9.89 5.00 0.86
C PHE A 147 10.87 6.16 0.99
N LEU A 148 11.61 6.24 2.11
CA LEU A 148 12.50 7.35 2.43
C LEU A 148 13.96 7.08 2.06
N VAL A 149 14.37 5.83 1.94
CA VAL A 149 15.76 5.45 1.71
C VAL A 149 16.19 5.72 0.26
N LEU A 150 17.39 6.30 0.10
CA LEU A 150 18.03 6.63 -1.17
C LEU A 150 19.16 5.64 -1.56
N ASP A 151 19.29 4.54 -0.87
CA ASP A 151 20.27 3.48 -1.08
C ASP A 151 19.56 2.16 -1.41
N ILE A 152 19.99 1.45 -2.47
CA ILE A 152 19.33 0.21 -2.94
C ILE A 152 19.48 -0.93 -1.92
N PHE A 153 20.60 -1.00 -1.20
CA PHE A 153 20.84 -2.03 -0.21
C PHE A 153 20.00 -1.80 1.05
N LEU A 154 19.93 -0.56 1.53
CA LEU A 154 19.04 -0.19 2.64
C LEU A 154 17.58 -0.35 2.27
N PHE A 155 17.20 -0.04 1.01
CA PHE A 155 15.86 -0.33 0.49
C PHE A 155 15.53 -1.82 0.68
N TYR A 156 16.43 -2.70 0.29
CA TYR A 156 16.24 -4.15 0.46
C TYR A 156 16.10 -4.54 1.94
N ILE A 157 16.93 -3.99 2.82
CA ILE A 157 16.87 -4.29 4.25
C ILE A 157 15.52 -3.88 4.84
N PHE A 158 15.04 -2.66 4.56
CA PHE A 158 13.73 -2.23 5.05
C PHE A 158 12.58 -3.03 4.42
N PHE A 159 12.67 -3.32 3.13
CA PHE A 159 11.68 -4.12 2.42
C PHE A 159 11.52 -5.52 3.03
N GLU A 160 12.61 -6.20 3.35
CA GLU A 160 12.62 -7.51 4.00
C GLU A 160 12.22 -7.44 5.47
N SER A 161 12.69 -6.44 6.19
CA SER A 161 12.38 -6.31 7.62
C SER A 161 10.90 -6.05 7.91
N THR A 162 10.08 -5.74 6.90
CA THR A 162 8.62 -5.72 7.05
C THR A 162 8.01 -7.12 7.24
N LEU A 163 8.69 -8.20 6.82
CA LEU A 163 8.13 -9.55 6.84
C LEU A 163 8.00 -10.15 8.26
N PRO A 164 9.01 -10.09 9.16
CA PRO A 164 8.88 -10.62 10.50
C PRO A 164 7.70 -10.02 11.30
N PRO A 165 7.47 -8.69 11.33
CA PRO A 165 6.30 -8.14 12.00
C PRO A 165 4.97 -8.57 11.37
N LEU A 166 4.89 -8.68 10.03
CA LEU A 166 3.70 -9.19 9.34
C LEU A 166 3.45 -10.67 9.68
N PHE A 167 4.50 -11.49 9.73
CA PHE A 167 4.41 -12.88 10.15
C PHE A 167 3.86 -13.01 11.57
N LEU A 168 4.38 -12.21 12.51
CA LEU A 168 3.91 -12.18 13.90
C LEU A 168 2.48 -11.67 14.00
N LEU A 169 2.13 -10.63 13.24
CA LEU A 169 0.79 -10.06 13.26
C LEU A 169 -0.27 -11.07 12.81
N ILE A 170 0.00 -11.84 11.75
CA ILE A 170 -0.91 -12.88 11.27
C ILE A 170 -0.88 -14.09 12.19
N GLY A 171 0.31 -14.54 12.61
CA GLY A 171 0.49 -15.76 13.40
C GLY A 171 -0.07 -15.67 14.81
N LEU A 172 -0.02 -14.48 15.45
CA LEU A 172 -0.55 -14.29 16.82
C LEU A 172 -2.03 -13.93 16.80
N PHE A 173 -2.43 -12.96 15.97
CA PHE A 173 -3.76 -12.34 16.02
C PHE A 173 -4.71 -12.81 14.91
N GLY A 174 -4.28 -13.72 14.03
CA GLY A 174 -5.09 -14.26 12.95
C GLY A 174 -6.19 -15.24 13.41
N SER A 175 -7.03 -15.66 12.47
CA SER A 175 -8.13 -16.60 12.69
C SER A 175 -7.66 -18.08 12.69
N SER A 176 -8.53 -19.00 12.35
CA SER A 176 -8.33 -20.46 12.55
C SER A 176 -7.04 -21.03 11.91
N ASN A 177 -6.71 -20.64 10.68
CA ASN A 177 -5.55 -21.15 9.95
C ASN A 177 -4.36 -20.19 9.94
N LYS A 178 -4.22 -19.34 10.96
CA LYS A 178 -3.24 -18.26 11.08
C LYS A 178 -1.79 -18.68 10.86
N VAL A 179 -1.38 -19.81 11.42
CA VAL A 179 0.00 -20.32 11.29
C VAL A 179 0.32 -20.64 9.83
N ARG A 180 -0.57 -21.37 9.15
CA ARG A 180 -0.38 -21.70 7.74
C ARG A 180 -0.31 -20.44 6.88
N ALA A 181 -1.20 -19.47 7.13
CA ALA A 181 -1.24 -18.21 6.38
C ALA A 181 0.02 -17.36 6.60
N SER A 182 0.54 -17.29 7.84
CA SER A 182 1.78 -16.56 8.14
C SER A 182 2.99 -17.17 7.44
N PHE A 183 3.09 -18.53 7.37
CA PHE A 183 4.14 -19.18 6.59
C PHE A 183 4.01 -18.95 5.08
N TYR A 184 2.79 -18.88 4.53
CA TYR A 184 2.60 -18.57 3.11
C TYR A 184 3.15 -17.19 2.75
N ILE A 185 2.79 -16.14 3.50
CA ILE A 185 3.30 -14.79 3.22
C ILE A 185 4.83 -14.74 3.37
N PHE A 186 5.37 -15.35 4.44
CA PHE A 186 6.78 -15.32 4.71
C PHE A 186 7.60 -16.03 3.64
N LEU A 187 7.28 -17.29 3.33
CA LEU A 187 8.06 -18.10 2.39
C LEU A 187 7.96 -17.60 0.94
N TYR A 188 6.75 -17.26 0.46
CA TYR A 188 6.60 -16.75 -0.91
C TYR A 188 7.37 -15.46 -1.12
N THR A 189 7.23 -14.50 -0.19
CA THR A 189 7.88 -13.20 -0.33
C THR A 189 9.38 -13.28 -0.11
N LEU A 190 9.86 -14.13 0.80
CA LEU A 190 11.29 -14.35 1.04
C LEU A 190 11.97 -14.99 -0.18
N ILE A 191 11.36 -16.03 -0.80
CA ILE A 191 11.93 -16.63 -2.01
C ILE A 191 12.01 -15.59 -3.14
N GLY A 192 10.97 -14.76 -3.30
CA GLY A 192 11.01 -13.69 -4.30
C GLY A 192 12.13 -12.69 -4.06
N SER A 193 12.30 -12.24 -2.82
CA SER A 193 13.28 -11.23 -2.48
C SER A 193 14.74 -11.70 -2.50
N LEU A 194 14.99 -13.00 -2.39
CA LEU A 194 16.34 -13.55 -2.61
C LEU A 194 16.84 -13.29 -4.04
N PHE A 195 15.95 -13.31 -5.05
CA PHE A 195 16.31 -12.91 -6.41
C PHE A 195 16.63 -11.41 -6.50
N LEU A 196 15.92 -10.57 -5.73
CA LEU A 196 16.25 -9.14 -5.62
C LEU A 196 17.62 -8.94 -4.99
N LEU A 197 17.93 -9.66 -3.89
CA LEU A 197 19.24 -9.59 -3.25
C LEU A 197 20.37 -9.97 -4.22
N LEU A 198 20.20 -11.05 -4.96
CA LEU A 198 21.18 -11.48 -5.95
C LEU A 198 21.43 -10.37 -7.00
N SER A 199 20.35 -9.74 -7.49
CA SER A 199 20.47 -8.63 -8.45
C SER A 199 21.16 -7.39 -7.83
N ILE A 200 20.88 -7.07 -6.58
CA ILE A 200 21.56 -5.96 -5.87
C ILE A 200 23.05 -6.24 -5.71
N LEU A 201 23.41 -7.43 -5.30
CA LEU A 201 24.83 -7.82 -5.16
C LEU A 201 25.57 -7.74 -6.50
N THR A 202 24.93 -8.13 -7.60
CA THR A 202 25.54 -7.98 -8.95
C THR A 202 25.66 -6.51 -9.36
N ILE A 203 24.71 -5.63 -9.04
CA ILE A 203 24.80 -4.20 -9.28
C ILE A 203 25.98 -3.59 -8.50
N VAL A 204 26.09 -3.91 -7.22
CA VAL A 204 27.20 -3.42 -6.37
C VAL A 204 28.54 -3.91 -6.87
N PHE A 205 28.64 -5.16 -7.33
CA PHE A 205 29.87 -5.70 -7.90
C PHE A 205 30.28 -4.99 -9.21
N LEU A 206 29.33 -4.61 -10.06
CA LEU A 206 29.57 -3.98 -11.36
C LEU A 206 29.86 -2.48 -11.26
N ILE A 207 29.15 -1.76 -10.38
CA ILE A 207 29.18 -0.29 -10.32
C ILE A 207 30.02 0.20 -9.14
N GLY A 208 30.11 -0.60 -8.05
CA GLY A 208 30.88 -0.26 -6.84
C GLY A 208 30.18 0.64 -5.85
N THR A 209 28.91 1.03 -6.12
CA THR A 209 28.10 1.91 -5.25
C THR A 209 26.66 1.41 -5.14
N THR A 210 25.98 1.82 -4.06
CA THR A 210 24.59 1.47 -3.78
C THR A 210 23.64 2.67 -3.89
N ASP A 211 24.16 3.89 -4.07
CA ASP A 211 23.38 5.14 -4.10
C ASP A 211 22.55 5.26 -5.38
N PHE A 212 21.26 5.61 -5.25
CA PHE A 212 20.36 5.77 -6.40
C PHE A 212 20.83 6.85 -7.38
N ASP A 213 21.37 7.98 -6.90
CA ASP A 213 21.81 9.08 -7.78
C ASP A 213 22.93 8.67 -8.73
N ILE A 214 23.84 7.82 -8.25
CA ILE A 214 24.94 7.28 -9.06
C ILE A 214 24.44 6.17 -9.96
N LEU A 215 23.58 5.31 -9.44
CA LEU A 215 23.01 4.21 -10.19
C LEU A 215 22.20 4.68 -11.39
N PHE A 216 21.39 5.75 -11.25
CA PHE A 216 20.58 6.30 -12.36
C PHE A 216 21.43 6.89 -13.50
N LYS A 217 22.65 7.31 -13.20
CA LYS A 217 23.60 7.82 -14.20
C LYS A 217 24.48 6.73 -14.82
N SER A 218 24.43 5.50 -14.29
CA SER A 218 25.26 4.40 -14.75
C SER A 218 24.67 3.72 -15.99
N ASN A 219 25.50 3.50 -17.00
CA ASN A 219 25.12 2.78 -18.22
C ASN A 219 25.50 1.31 -18.10
N LEU A 220 24.49 0.44 -17.91
CA LEU A 220 24.66 -1.00 -17.89
C LEU A 220 24.55 -1.59 -19.29
N ASN A 221 25.36 -2.60 -19.60
CA ASN A 221 25.25 -3.35 -20.85
C ASN A 221 23.90 -4.08 -20.94
N TYR A 222 23.36 -4.23 -22.16
CA TYR A 222 22.04 -4.85 -22.35
C TYR A 222 21.92 -6.26 -21.74
N ASN A 223 22.93 -7.11 -21.87
CA ASN A 223 22.91 -8.46 -21.31
C ASN A 223 22.86 -8.45 -19.77
N THR A 224 23.56 -7.52 -19.13
CA THR A 224 23.50 -7.33 -17.68
C THR A 224 22.15 -6.79 -17.25
N GLN A 225 21.56 -5.85 -18.00
CA GLN A 225 20.21 -5.36 -17.76
C GLN A 225 19.16 -6.50 -17.83
N LEU A 226 19.30 -7.43 -18.77
CA LEU A 226 18.41 -8.59 -18.88
C LEU A 226 18.45 -9.48 -17.65
N PHE A 227 19.64 -9.84 -17.20
CA PHE A 227 19.82 -10.67 -16.02
C PHE A 227 19.20 -10.01 -14.77
N LEU A 228 19.52 -8.72 -14.58
CA LEU A 228 18.98 -7.93 -13.47
C LEU A 228 17.46 -7.78 -13.56
N PHE A 229 16.93 -7.59 -14.79
CA PHE A 229 15.50 -7.47 -15.01
C PHE A 229 14.74 -8.72 -14.52
N TYR A 230 15.20 -9.91 -14.87
CA TYR A 230 14.55 -11.14 -14.39
C TYR A 230 14.60 -11.25 -12.87
N GLY A 231 15.74 -10.97 -12.23
CA GLY A 231 15.87 -11.06 -10.78
C GLY A 231 14.94 -10.06 -10.05
N ILE A 232 14.96 -8.80 -10.45
CA ILE A 232 14.14 -7.75 -9.83
C ILE A 232 12.65 -7.95 -10.15
N PHE A 233 12.32 -8.30 -11.41
CA PHE A 233 10.94 -8.51 -11.82
C PHE A 233 10.27 -9.68 -11.09
N ILE A 234 10.97 -10.82 -10.91
CA ILE A 234 10.42 -11.97 -10.15
C ILE A 234 10.07 -11.55 -8.72
N ALA A 235 10.94 -10.81 -8.05
CA ALA A 235 10.68 -10.35 -6.69
C ALA A 235 9.41 -9.48 -6.61
N PHE A 236 9.27 -8.53 -7.53
CA PHE A 236 8.09 -7.68 -7.55
C PHE A 236 6.84 -8.39 -8.10
N ALA A 237 6.97 -9.36 -9.00
CA ALA A 237 5.87 -10.19 -9.48
C ALA A 237 5.26 -11.05 -8.37
N VAL A 238 6.06 -11.50 -7.40
CA VAL A 238 5.56 -12.16 -6.18
C VAL A 238 4.78 -11.19 -5.31
N LYS A 239 5.30 -9.97 -5.10
CA LYS A 239 4.65 -8.94 -4.26
C LYS A 239 3.42 -8.31 -4.92
N THR A 240 3.37 -8.15 -6.27
CA THR A 240 2.19 -7.69 -7.04
C THR A 240 1.14 -8.77 -7.28
N PRO A 241 1.17 -9.87 -6.60
CA PRO A 241 0.56 -11.19 -6.77
C PRO A 241 0.08 -11.50 -8.21
N THR A 242 1.02 -11.65 -9.13
CA THR A 242 0.71 -12.07 -10.50
C THR A 242 0.18 -13.51 -10.53
N ILE A 243 -0.34 -13.95 -11.67
CA ILE A 243 -0.84 -15.31 -11.84
C ILE A 243 0.18 -16.36 -11.36
N PHE A 244 -0.30 -17.41 -10.72
CA PHE A 244 0.46 -18.48 -10.02
C PHE A 244 1.18 -18.03 -8.73
N LEU A 245 1.47 -16.76 -8.54
CA LEU A 245 2.18 -16.23 -7.37
C LEU A 245 1.24 -15.52 -6.37
N ASN A 246 -0.07 -15.59 -6.58
CA ASN A 246 -1.09 -14.86 -5.80
C ASN A 246 -1.63 -15.62 -4.56
N THR A 247 -1.31 -16.89 -4.40
CA THR A 247 -1.90 -17.75 -3.36
C THR A 247 -1.60 -17.28 -1.93
N TRP A 248 -0.44 -16.68 -1.71
CA TRP A 248 -0.06 -16.13 -0.41
C TRP A 248 -0.96 -14.98 0.02
N LEU A 249 -1.32 -14.09 -0.93
CA LEU A 249 -2.15 -12.92 -0.66
C LEU A 249 -3.53 -13.33 -0.16
N LEU A 250 -4.16 -14.27 -0.85
CA LEU A 250 -5.51 -14.73 -0.52
C LEU A 250 -5.56 -15.28 0.90
N LYS A 251 -4.65 -16.20 1.25
CA LYS A 251 -4.60 -16.78 2.58
C LYS A 251 -4.23 -15.75 3.66
N ALA A 252 -3.26 -14.89 3.36
CA ALA A 252 -2.86 -13.84 4.28
C ALA A 252 -4.02 -12.86 4.59
N HIS A 253 -4.79 -12.42 3.59
CA HIS A 253 -5.92 -11.51 3.81
C HIS A 253 -7.08 -12.15 4.56
N VAL A 254 -7.41 -13.39 4.23
CA VAL A 254 -8.54 -14.09 4.87
C VAL A 254 -8.28 -14.32 6.35
N GLU A 255 -7.06 -14.76 6.69
CA GLU A 255 -6.71 -15.15 8.06
C GLU A 255 -6.20 -13.99 8.92
N SER A 256 -5.71 -12.89 8.32
CA SER A 256 -5.16 -11.76 9.08
C SER A 256 -6.24 -11.06 9.93
N PRO A 257 -5.85 -10.48 11.09
CA PRO A 257 -6.72 -9.56 11.80
C PRO A 257 -7.07 -8.36 10.92
N LEU A 258 -8.16 -7.64 11.23
CA LEU A 258 -8.64 -6.55 10.37
C LEU A 258 -7.57 -5.49 10.09
N GLY A 259 -6.84 -5.02 11.12
CA GLY A 259 -5.74 -4.08 10.93
C GLY A 259 -4.62 -4.62 10.03
N GLY A 260 -4.34 -5.93 10.12
CA GLY A 260 -3.39 -6.58 9.22
C GLY A 260 -3.86 -6.59 7.76
N SER A 261 -5.13 -6.89 7.50
CA SER A 261 -5.68 -6.84 6.14
C SER A 261 -5.72 -5.42 5.56
N ILE A 262 -5.93 -4.40 6.40
CA ILE A 262 -5.87 -2.98 6.01
C ILE A 262 -4.45 -2.59 5.58
N ILE A 263 -3.43 -2.95 6.37
CA ILE A 263 -2.02 -2.65 6.05
C ILE A 263 -1.57 -3.41 4.79
N LEU A 264 -1.90 -4.69 4.69
CA LEU A 264 -1.56 -5.51 3.52
C LEU A 264 -2.16 -4.93 2.23
N ALA A 265 -3.44 -4.60 2.24
CA ALA A 265 -4.12 -4.06 1.07
C ALA A 265 -3.74 -2.60 0.78
N GLY A 266 -3.62 -1.78 1.82
CA GLY A 266 -3.35 -0.35 1.69
C GLY A 266 -1.93 -0.04 1.26
N ILE A 267 -0.94 -0.71 1.85
CA ILE A 267 0.47 -0.29 1.75
C ILE A 267 1.38 -1.38 1.17
N VAL A 268 1.30 -2.61 1.69
CA VAL A 268 2.28 -3.67 1.34
C VAL A 268 2.27 -4.00 -0.15
N LEU A 269 1.11 -4.00 -0.81
CA LEU A 269 1.01 -4.17 -2.27
C LEU A 269 1.68 -3.01 -3.04
N LYS A 270 1.70 -1.79 -2.48
CA LYS A 270 2.30 -0.61 -3.11
C LYS A 270 3.81 -0.55 -2.99
N LEU A 271 4.40 -1.36 -2.11
CA LEU A 271 5.86 -1.53 -2.06
C LEU A 271 6.42 -2.07 -3.39
N SER A 272 5.70 -2.98 -4.05
CA SER A 272 6.10 -3.48 -5.36
C SER A 272 5.90 -2.44 -6.46
N LEU A 273 4.81 -1.66 -6.42
CA LEU A 273 4.58 -0.54 -7.33
C LEU A 273 5.75 0.46 -7.23
N TYR A 274 6.09 0.89 -6.02
CA TYR A 274 7.20 1.79 -5.77
C TYR A 274 8.55 1.19 -6.21
N GLY A 275 8.77 -0.10 -5.90
CA GLY A 275 10.00 -0.79 -6.26
C GLY A 275 10.21 -0.90 -7.78
N VAL A 276 9.16 -1.17 -8.57
CA VAL A 276 9.24 -1.18 -10.03
C VAL A 276 9.55 0.21 -10.57
N LEU A 277 8.91 1.25 -10.05
CA LEU A 277 9.16 2.65 -10.44
C LEU A 277 10.59 3.09 -10.10
N ARG A 278 11.12 2.65 -8.96
CA ARG A 278 12.42 3.10 -8.47
C ARG A 278 13.60 2.29 -9.03
N LEU A 279 13.43 0.98 -9.27
CA LEU A 279 14.53 0.11 -9.67
C LEU A 279 14.47 -0.30 -11.15
N ILE A 280 13.29 -0.66 -11.68
CA ILE A 280 13.22 -1.21 -13.05
C ILE A 280 13.24 -0.10 -14.09
N LEU A 281 12.41 0.93 -13.96
CA LEU A 281 12.32 1.95 -14.99
C LEU A 281 13.63 2.72 -15.21
N PRO A 282 14.29 3.29 -14.18
CA PRO A 282 15.48 4.09 -14.39
C PRO A 282 16.74 3.26 -14.68
N LEU A 283 16.91 2.09 -14.01
CA LEU A 283 18.15 1.30 -14.14
C LEU A 283 18.13 0.36 -15.35
N LEU A 284 16.97 -0.17 -15.72
CA LEU A 284 16.82 -1.26 -16.68
C LEU A 284 15.92 -0.86 -17.87
N SER A 285 16.06 0.37 -18.33
CA SER A 285 15.18 0.97 -19.35
C SER A 285 15.13 0.16 -20.65
N LYS A 286 16.28 -0.27 -21.20
CA LYS A 286 16.34 -1.06 -22.45
C LYS A 286 15.69 -2.44 -22.26
N ALA A 287 15.93 -3.10 -21.14
CA ALA A 287 15.32 -4.38 -20.85
C ALA A 287 13.81 -4.25 -20.63
N SER A 288 13.37 -3.23 -19.89
CA SER A 288 11.94 -2.98 -19.64
C SER A 288 11.16 -2.72 -20.92
N LEU A 289 11.73 -1.93 -21.87
CA LEU A 289 11.13 -1.66 -23.17
C LEU A 289 10.96 -2.90 -24.02
N ASN A 290 11.95 -3.80 -24.04
CA ASN A 290 11.91 -5.02 -24.85
C ASN A 290 10.96 -6.08 -24.26
N TYR A 291 10.84 -6.14 -22.93
CA TYR A 291 10.01 -7.15 -22.24
C TYR A 291 8.62 -6.66 -21.88
N THR A 292 8.20 -5.45 -22.29
CA THR A 292 6.85 -4.92 -22.07
C THR A 292 5.77 -5.91 -22.54
N TYR A 293 5.98 -6.58 -23.66
CA TYR A 293 5.03 -7.55 -24.20
C TYR A 293 4.78 -8.70 -23.24
N ILE A 294 5.80 -9.27 -22.63
CA ILE A 294 5.67 -10.39 -21.66
C ILE A 294 4.95 -9.91 -20.41
N VAL A 295 5.30 -8.72 -19.90
CA VAL A 295 4.64 -8.16 -18.71
C VAL A 295 3.16 -7.90 -18.98
N PHE A 296 2.81 -7.37 -20.14
CA PHE A 296 1.41 -7.14 -20.51
C PHE A 296 0.64 -8.45 -20.66
N LEU A 297 1.25 -9.47 -21.26
CA LEU A 297 0.63 -10.78 -21.37
C LEU A 297 0.35 -11.39 -20.00
N ILE A 298 1.32 -11.37 -19.08
CA ILE A 298 1.13 -11.81 -17.70
C ILE A 298 0.04 -10.98 -17.02
N GLY A 299 0.04 -9.66 -17.22
CA GLY A 299 -0.97 -8.74 -16.68
C GLY A 299 -2.39 -9.07 -17.14
N VAL A 300 -2.60 -9.26 -18.44
CA VAL A 300 -3.92 -9.62 -19.01
C VAL A 300 -4.41 -10.97 -18.47
N ILE A 301 -3.54 -11.98 -18.44
CA ILE A 301 -3.92 -13.29 -17.91
C ILE A 301 -4.28 -13.19 -16.41
N THR A 302 -3.53 -12.38 -15.62
CA THR A 302 -3.85 -12.18 -14.20
C THR A 302 -5.18 -11.47 -14.01
N ILE A 303 -5.51 -10.46 -14.82
CA ILE A 303 -6.80 -9.75 -14.77
C ILE A 303 -7.95 -10.74 -15.02
N ILE A 304 -7.88 -11.51 -16.10
CA ILE A 304 -8.93 -12.45 -16.48
C ILE A 304 -9.09 -13.53 -15.41
N TYR A 305 -7.99 -14.15 -15.00
CA TYR A 305 -8.00 -15.19 -13.97
C TYR A 305 -8.55 -14.70 -12.64
N ALA A 306 -8.04 -13.56 -12.14
CA ALA A 306 -8.50 -13.00 -10.87
C ALA A 306 -9.97 -12.61 -10.90
N SER A 307 -10.45 -11.98 -11.98
CA SER A 307 -11.84 -11.55 -12.11
C SER A 307 -12.83 -12.72 -12.18
N PHE A 308 -12.51 -13.78 -12.90
CA PHE A 308 -13.37 -14.98 -12.89
C PHE A 308 -13.33 -15.71 -11.55
N SER A 309 -12.20 -15.70 -10.86
CA SER A 309 -12.10 -16.25 -9.51
C SER A 309 -12.94 -15.45 -8.51
N THR A 310 -12.96 -14.12 -8.59
CA THR A 310 -13.82 -13.27 -7.74
C THR A 310 -15.30 -13.57 -7.90
N LEU A 311 -15.77 -13.82 -9.12
CA LEU A 311 -17.18 -14.16 -9.38
C LEU A 311 -17.59 -15.49 -8.72
N ARG A 312 -16.65 -16.42 -8.53
CA ARG A 312 -16.92 -17.75 -7.96
C ARG A 312 -16.74 -17.81 -6.45
N THR A 313 -15.99 -16.89 -5.84
CA THR A 313 -15.72 -16.92 -4.41
C THR A 313 -16.96 -16.62 -3.57
N VAL A 314 -17.08 -17.34 -2.45
CA VAL A 314 -18.21 -17.23 -1.51
C VAL A 314 -17.80 -16.47 -0.24
N ASP A 315 -16.50 -16.44 0.09
CA ASP A 315 -15.96 -15.67 1.21
C ASP A 315 -15.76 -14.21 0.79
N ILE A 316 -16.34 -13.24 1.55
CA ILE A 316 -16.29 -11.81 1.24
C ILE A 316 -14.85 -11.28 1.29
N LYS A 317 -14.06 -11.69 2.29
CA LYS A 317 -12.67 -11.24 2.39
C LYS A 317 -11.82 -11.75 1.22
N GLU A 318 -12.04 -12.98 0.82
CA GLU A 318 -11.33 -13.58 -0.32
C GLU A 318 -11.71 -12.88 -1.63
N LEU A 319 -12.99 -12.54 -1.82
CA LEU A 319 -13.47 -11.79 -2.97
C LEU A 319 -12.78 -10.44 -3.10
N ILE A 320 -12.70 -9.67 -1.99
CA ILE A 320 -12.00 -8.37 -1.97
C ILE A 320 -10.50 -8.56 -2.23
N ALA A 321 -9.88 -9.63 -1.72
CA ALA A 321 -8.48 -9.94 -1.99
C ALA A 321 -8.21 -10.26 -3.47
N TYR A 322 -9.08 -11.01 -4.14
CA TYR A 322 -8.96 -11.26 -5.58
C TYR A 322 -9.17 -10.00 -6.42
N SER A 323 -10.09 -9.09 -6.02
CA SER A 323 -10.24 -7.81 -6.70
C SER A 323 -8.96 -6.95 -6.60
N SER A 324 -8.24 -7.03 -5.48
CA SER A 324 -6.94 -6.37 -5.32
C SER A 324 -5.88 -6.92 -6.28
N VAL A 325 -5.91 -8.22 -6.60
CA VAL A 325 -5.01 -8.85 -7.60
C VAL A 325 -5.28 -8.29 -8.99
N SER A 326 -6.55 -8.14 -9.40
CA SER A 326 -6.89 -7.59 -10.71
C SER A 326 -6.45 -6.14 -10.87
N HIS A 327 -6.70 -5.27 -9.88
CA HIS A 327 -6.22 -3.88 -9.89
C HIS A 327 -4.68 -3.80 -9.87
N ALA A 328 -4.02 -4.71 -9.14
CA ALA A 328 -2.56 -4.79 -9.11
C ALA A 328 -1.96 -5.11 -10.49
N ALA A 329 -2.60 -5.97 -11.26
CA ALA A 329 -2.18 -6.26 -12.62
C ALA A 329 -2.36 -5.05 -13.55
N VAL A 330 -3.42 -4.26 -13.38
CA VAL A 330 -3.66 -3.04 -14.19
C VAL A 330 -2.57 -2.00 -13.92
N TYR A 331 -2.25 -1.67 -12.66
CA TYR A 331 -1.19 -0.70 -12.40
C TYR A 331 0.19 -1.21 -12.81
N LEU A 332 0.46 -2.51 -12.71
CA LEU A 332 1.71 -3.09 -13.21
C LEU A 332 1.88 -2.86 -14.71
N MET A 333 0.83 -3.13 -15.50
CA MET A 333 0.84 -2.86 -16.94
C MET A 333 0.99 -1.36 -17.23
N GLY A 334 0.29 -0.49 -16.48
CA GLY A 334 0.40 0.96 -16.62
C GLY A 334 1.83 1.47 -16.45
N ILE A 335 2.60 0.94 -15.50
CA ILE A 335 4.02 1.30 -15.32
C ILE A 335 4.86 0.91 -16.55
N PHE A 336 4.68 -0.32 -17.05
CA PHE A 336 5.45 -0.83 -18.18
C PHE A 336 4.99 -0.28 -19.54
N SER A 337 3.96 0.57 -19.58
CA SER A 337 3.59 1.28 -20.82
C SER A 337 4.68 2.25 -21.29
N ASN A 338 5.55 2.70 -20.37
CA ASN A 338 6.58 3.70 -20.60
C ASN A 338 6.04 5.01 -21.23
N SER A 339 4.77 5.33 -20.94
CA SER A 339 4.13 6.60 -21.25
C SER A 339 3.89 7.39 -19.97
N ILE A 340 3.99 8.71 -20.01
CA ILE A 340 3.76 9.57 -18.84
C ILE A 340 2.37 9.32 -18.28
N ILE A 341 1.37 9.32 -19.15
CA ILE A 341 -0.04 9.11 -18.78
C ILE A 341 -0.24 7.75 -18.11
N GLY A 342 0.36 6.68 -18.66
CA GLY A 342 0.21 5.33 -18.11
C GLY A 342 0.87 5.18 -16.73
N ILE A 343 2.05 5.77 -16.52
CA ILE A 343 2.76 5.71 -15.23
C ILE A 343 2.03 6.56 -14.18
N GLU A 344 1.62 7.77 -14.51
CA GLU A 344 0.80 8.62 -13.62
C GLU A 344 -0.50 7.92 -13.24
N GLY A 345 -1.18 7.30 -14.23
CA GLY A 345 -2.37 6.51 -14.00
C GLY A 345 -2.15 5.33 -13.07
N ALA A 346 -1.02 4.62 -13.22
CA ALA A 346 -0.66 3.49 -12.35
C ALA A 346 -0.43 3.93 -10.90
N ILE A 347 0.20 5.08 -10.68
CA ILE A 347 0.40 5.65 -9.34
C ILE A 347 -0.94 6.08 -8.74
N LEU A 348 -1.78 6.78 -9.51
CA LEU A 348 -3.13 7.17 -9.07
C LEU A 348 -3.98 5.95 -8.70
N LEU A 349 -3.94 4.88 -9.52
CA LEU A 349 -4.65 3.64 -9.21
C LEU A 349 -4.10 2.99 -7.94
N GLY A 350 -2.78 2.98 -7.77
CA GLY A 350 -2.14 2.49 -6.56
C GLY A 350 -2.61 3.23 -5.31
N LEU A 351 -2.68 4.56 -5.35
CA LEU A 351 -3.16 5.40 -4.25
C LEU A 351 -4.67 5.20 -4.02
N GLY A 352 -5.49 5.24 -5.07
CA GLY A 352 -6.93 5.07 -4.98
C GLY A 352 -7.32 3.71 -4.41
N HIS A 353 -6.74 2.64 -4.95
CA HIS A 353 -6.90 1.30 -4.39
C HIS A 353 -6.41 1.22 -2.94
N GLY A 354 -5.36 1.98 -2.57
CA GLY A 354 -4.84 2.09 -1.21
C GLY A 354 -5.85 2.64 -0.20
N PHE A 355 -6.84 3.40 -0.63
CA PHE A 355 -7.93 3.90 0.22
C PHE A 355 -9.20 3.04 0.11
N VAL A 356 -9.58 2.63 -1.10
CA VAL A 356 -10.83 1.89 -1.33
C VAL A 356 -10.78 0.49 -0.74
N SER A 357 -9.68 -0.26 -0.96
CA SER A 357 -9.61 -1.65 -0.50
C SER A 357 -9.59 -1.78 1.03
N PRO A 358 -8.85 -0.96 1.82
CA PRO A 358 -8.99 -0.95 3.26
C PRO A 358 -10.41 -0.63 3.73
N GLY A 359 -11.10 0.30 3.07
CA GLY A 359 -12.50 0.60 3.34
C GLY A 359 -13.42 -0.62 3.17
N LEU A 360 -13.25 -1.36 2.07
CA LEU A 360 -13.99 -2.60 1.84
C LEU A 360 -13.66 -3.68 2.86
N PHE A 361 -12.39 -3.82 3.28
CA PHE A 361 -12.02 -4.74 4.35
C PHE A 361 -12.62 -4.34 5.70
N ILE A 362 -12.73 -3.05 6.02
CA ILE A 362 -13.43 -2.56 7.22
C ILE A 362 -14.91 -2.94 7.14
N CYS A 363 -15.56 -2.77 6.01
CA CYS A 363 -16.96 -3.16 5.82
C CYS A 363 -17.15 -4.66 6.00
N ALA A 364 -16.40 -5.47 5.26
CA ALA A 364 -16.58 -6.93 5.23
C ALA A 364 -15.98 -7.64 6.44
N GLY A 365 -14.72 -7.35 6.76
CA GLY A 365 -13.96 -8.05 7.80
C GLY A 365 -14.11 -7.48 9.20
N GLY A 366 -14.54 -6.21 9.31
CA GLY A 366 -14.83 -5.56 10.58
C GLY A 366 -16.32 -5.54 10.87
N ILE A 367 -17.03 -4.64 10.19
CA ILE A 367 -18.42 -4.32 10.54
C ILE A 367 -19.36 -5.52 10.37
N LEU A 368 -19.32 -6.20 9.24
CA LEU A 368 -20.19 -7.38 9.05
C LEU A 368 -19.74 -8.54 9.91
N TYR A 369 -18.46 -8.88 9.90
CA TYR A 369 -17.94 -10.05 10.60
C TYR A 369 -18.08 -9.93 12.13
N ASP A 370 -17.80 -8.77 12.73
CA ASP A 370 -17.91 -8.56 14.18
C ASP A 370 -19.34 -8.72 14.69
N ARG A 371 -20.35 -8.49 13.82
CA ARG A 371 -21.78 -8.57 14.17
C ARG A 371 -22.41 -9.91 13.85
N THR A 372 -21.90 -10.62 12.87
CA THR A 372 -22.54 -11.85 12.36
C THR A 372 -21.69 -13.10 12.53
N SER A 373 -20.39 -12.96 12.86
CA SER A 373 -19.40 -14.02 13.00
C SER A 373 -19.23 -14.92 11.77
N THR A 374 -19.74 -14.49 10.60
CA THR A 374 -19.64 -15.23 9.33
C THR A 374 -18.99 -14.39 8.25
N ARG A 375 -18.32 -15.02 7.29
CA ARG A 375 -17.72 -14.37 6.10
C ARG A 375 -18.41 -14.80 4.81
N LEU A 376 -19.34 -15.75 4.89
CA LEU A 376 -19.98 -16.33 3.71
C LEU A 376 -21.10 -15.45 3.18
N ILE A 377 -20.99 -15.01 1.92
CA ILE A 377 -21.95 -14.13 1.26
C ILE A 377 -23.37 -14.75 1.24
N THR A 378 -23.45 -16.09 1.21
CA THR A 378 -24.72 -16.82 1.13
C THR A 378 -25.66 -16.57 2.29
N PHE A 379 -25.13 -16.21 3.46
CA PHE A 379 -25.95 -15.92 4.64
C PHE A 379 -26.47 -14.48 4.69
N TYR A 380 -25.88 -13.56 3.90
CA TYR A 380 -26.26 -12.16 3.91
C TYR A 380 -27.40 -11.91 2.91
N ARG A 381 -28.47 -11.27 3.38
CA ARG A 381 -29.58 -10.79 2.55
C ARG A 381 -30.27 -9.62 3.25
N GLY A 382 -30.66 -8.59 2.50
CA GLY A 382 -31.48 -7.49 3.00
C GLY A 382 -30.84 -6.65 4.10
N ILE A 383 -29.50 -6.54 4.15
CA ILE A 383 -28.78 -5.76 5.16
C ILE A 383 -29.19 -4.29 5.17
N THR A 384 -29.60 -3.73 4.03
CA THR A 384 -30.10 -2.35 3.92
C THR A 384 -31.27 -2.03 4.84
N GLN A 385 -32.09 -3.01 5.17
CA GLN A 385 -33.28 -2.81 6.05
C GLN A 385 -32.88 -2.57 7.51
N ILE A 386 -31.74 -3.13 7.93
CA ILE A 386 -31.28 -3.10 9.34
C ILE A 386 -30.17 -2.08 9.52
N MET A 387 -29.25 -1.98 8.54
CA MET A 387 -28.06 -1.15 8.57
C MET A 387 -28.03 -0.19 7.38
N PRO A 388 -28.92 0.82 7.29
CA PRO A 388 -28.99 1.70 6.13
C PRO A 388 -27.73 2.55 5.93
N LEU A 389 -27.14 3.06 7.01
CA LEU A 389 -25.94 3.89 6.95
C LEU A 389 -24.71 3.08 6.50
N PHE A 390 -24.59 1.85 7.03
CA PHE A 390 -23.58 0.90 6.54
C PHE A 390 -23.71 0.64 5.04
N SER A 391 -24.92 0.35 4.57
CA SER A 391 -25.16 0.02 3.18
C SER A 391 -24.81 1.16 2.22
N LEU A 392 -25.06 2.41 2.63
CA LEU A 392 -24.70 3.61 1.86
C LEU A 392 -23.17 3.75 1.76
N LEU A 393 -22.45 3.65 2.86
CA LEU A 393 -20.99 3.76 2.84
C LEU A 393 -20.34 2.60 2.06
N PHE A 394 -20.85 1.39 2.23
CA PHE A 394 -20.40 0.22 1.49
C PHE A 394 -20.68 0.34 0.00
N PHE A 395 -21.81 0.96 -0.39
CA PHE A 395 -22.13 1.26 -1.79
C PHE A 395 -21.10 2.19 -2.42
N ILE A 396 -20.78 3.32 -1.77
CA ILE A 396 -19.79 4.27 -2.30
C ILE A 396 -18.43 3.60 -2.48
N LEU A 397 -17.98 2.79 -1.52
CA LEU A 397 -16.71 2.07 -1.64
C LEU A 397 -16.76 0.99 -2.73
N SER A 398 -17.88 0.31 -2.90
CA SER A 398 -18.05 -0.67 -3.99
C SER A 398 -18.04 0.00 -5.37
N LEU A 399 -18.66 1.18 -5.50
CA LEU A 399 -18.56 2.01 -6.70
C LEU A 399 -17.12 2.45 -6.98
N GLY A 400 -16.37 2.82 -5.92
CA GLY A 400 -14.93 3.11 -6.02
C GLY A 400 -14.12 1.93 -6.52
N ASN A 401 -14.41 0.71 -6.05
CA ASN A 401 -13.72 -0.51 -6.50
C ASN A 401 -14.13 -0.94 -7.92
N CYS A 402 -15.33 -0.56 -8.37
CA CYS A 402 -15.80 -0.77 -9.74
C CYS A 402 -15.15 0.20 -10.76
N GLY A 403 -14.51 1.28 -10.27
CA GLY A 403 -13.96 2.31 -11.14
C GLY A 403 -15.05 3.17 -11.79
N ILE A 404 -16.02 3.67 -11.01
CA ILE A 404 -17.03 4.59 -11.53
C ILE A 404 -16.48 6.02 -11.57
N PRO A 405 -16.86 6.83 -12.59
CA PRO A 405 -16.50 8.25 -12.64
C PRO A 405 -16.72 8.96 -11.30
N LEU A 406 -15.94 9.99 -11.00
CA LEU A 406 -15.85 10.70 -9.73
C LEU A 406 -15.05 9.97 -8.64
N THR A 407 -14.51 8.80 -8.91
CA THR A 407 -13.61 8.11 -7.98
C THR A 407 -12.16 8.14 -8.48
N LEU A 408 -11.21 8.16 -7.55
CA LEU A 408 -9.78 8.16 -7.89
C LEU A 408 -9.36 6.92 -8.68
N ASN A 409 -9.97 5.76 -8.38
CA ASN A 409 -9.70 4.52 -9.09
C ASN A 409 -10.05 4.61 -10.57
N PHE A 410 -11.18 5.26 -10.92
CA PHE A 410 -11.57 5.45 -12.32
C PHE A 410 -10.48 6.14 -13.13
N LEU A 411 -9.98 7.27 -12.62
CA LEU A 411 -8.92 8.03 -13.29
C LEU A 411 -7.66 7.18 -13.44
N GLY A 412 -7.26 6.51 -12.37
CA GLY A 412 -6.08 5.63 -12.39
C GLY A 412 -6.21 4.48 -13.37
N GLU A 413 -7.35 3.79 -13.42
CA GLU A 413 -7.61 2.71 -14.38
C GLU A 413 -7.66 3.23 -15.82
N PHE A 414 -8.39 4.32 -16.04
CA PHE A 414 -8.52 4.90 -17.38
C PHE A 414 -7.15 5.32 -17.95
N MET A 415 -6.37 6.07 -17.19
CA MET A 415 -5.05 6.53 -17.63
C MET A 415 -4.06 5.37 -17.81
N SER A 416 -4.05 4.39 -16.90
CA SER A 416 -3.16 3.23 -17.01
C SER A 416 -3.50 2.36 -18.22
N LEU A 417 -4.78 2.08 -18.47
CA LEU A 417 -5.23 1.31 -19.63
C LEU A 417 -5.01 2.07 -20.93
N TYR A 418 -5.18 3.40 -20.94
CA TYR A 418 -4.85 4.24 -22.07
C TYR A 418 -3.36 4.11 -22.44
N GLY A 419 -2.45 4.19 -21.47
CA GLY A 419 -1.02 3.99 -21.72
C GLY A 419 -0.68 2.59 -22.25
N VAL A 420 -1.37 1.55 -21.75
CA VAL A 420 -1.20 0.18 -22.28
C VAL A 420 -1.68 0.08 -23.73
N TYR A 421 -2.84 0.70 -24.03
CA TYR A 421 -3.39 0.72 -25.38
C TYR A 421 -2.48 1.47 -26.37
N GLU A 422 -1.92 2.59 -25.97
CA GLU A 422 -0.97 3.37 -26.79
C GLU A 422 0.27 2.54 -27.17
N ARG A 423 0.77 1.70 -26.24
CA ARG A 423 1.97 0.89 -26.44
C ARG A 423 1.71 -0.39 -27.25
N LEU A 424 0.68 -1.16 -26.89
CA LEU A 424 0.30 -2.43 -27.50
C LEU A 424 -1.24 -2.55 -27.58
N PRO A 425 -1.86 -2.05 -28.67
CA PRO A 425 -3.32 -1.93 -28.76
C PRO A 425 -4.08 -3.23 -28.54
N PHE A 426 -3.60 -4.35 -29.06
CA PHE A 426 -4.27 -5.65 -28.92
C PHE A 426 -4.37 -6.10 -27.44
N LEU A 427 -3.26 -6.03 -26.71
CA LEU A 427 -3.24 -6.37 -25.28
C LEU A 427 -3.97 -5.31 -24.46
N GLY A 428 -3.96 -4.04 -24.88
CA GLY A 428 -4.74 -2.96 -24.29
C GLY A 428 -6.24 -3.23 -24.33
N ILE A 429 -6.78 -3.67 -25.48
CA ILE A 429 -8.21 -4.04 -25.62
C ILE A 429 -8.56 -5.20 -24.69
N LEU A 430 -7.70 -6.23 -24.61
CA LEU A 430 -7.93 -7.33 -23.67
C LEU A 430 -7.87 -6.88 -22.22
N ALA A 431 -6.96 -5.95 -21.87
CA ALA A 431 -6.86 -5.39 -20.54
C ALA A 431 -8.11 -4.56 -20.14
N CYS A 432 -8.76 -3.89 -21.09
CA CYS A 432 -10.01 -3.15 -20.86
C CYS A 432 -11.17 -4.05 -20.38
N SER A 433 -11.06 -5.38 -20.56
CA SER A 433 -12.02 -6.32 -19.94
C SER A 433 -12.04 -6.20 -18.41
N SER A 434 -10.99 -5.67 -17.78
CA SER A 434 -10.94 -5.39 -16.33
C SER A 434 -12.09 -4.52 -15.88
N ILE A 435 -12.48 -3.47 -16.64
CA ILE A 435 -13.56 -2.53 -16.29
C ILE A 435 -14.91 -3.24 -16.23
N VAL A 436 -15.20 -4.08 -17.24
CA VAL A 436 -16.46 -4.83 -17.28
C VAL A 436 -16.54 -5.86 -16.18
N LEU A 437 -15.44 -6.59 -15.95
CA LEU A 437 -15.40 -7.64 -14.95
C LEU A 437 -15.37 -7.08 -13.52
N SER A 438 -14.71 -5.94 -13.27
CA SER A 438 -14.74 -5.26 -11.97
C SER A 438 -16.15 -4.80 -11.62
N GLY A 439 -16.87 -4.25 -12.59
CA GLY A 439 -18.29 -3.93 -12.44
C GLY A 439 -19.14 -5.16 -12.11
N ALA A 440 -18.92 -6.24 -12.83
CA ALA A 440 -19.68 -7.48 -12.64
C ALA A 440 -19.55 -8.05 -11.22
N TYR A 441 -18.31 -8.27 -10.73
CA TYR A 441 -18.12 -8.90 -9.41
C TYR A 441 -18.43 -7.96 -8.25
N THR A 442 -18.14 -6.65 -8.35
CA THR A 442 -18.39 -5.70 -7.24
C THR A 442 -19.87 -5.43 -7.04
N ILE A 443 -20.61 -5.16 -8.13
CA ILE A 443 -22.05 -4.92 -8.06
C ILE A 443 -22.77 -6.20 -7.64
N TYR A 444 -22.34 -7.37 -8.13
CA TYR A 444 -22.87 -8.65 -7.70
C TYR A 444 -22.69 -8.88 -6.20
N MET A 445 -21.49 -8.63 -5.66
CA MET A 445 -21.20 -8.70 -4.23
C MET A 445 -22.11 -7.76 -3.44
N TYR A 446 -22.19 -6.50 -3.84
CA TYR A 446 -23.01 -5.50 -3.15
C TYR A 446 -24.49 -5.90 -3.15
N ASN A 447 -25.04 -6.27 -4.30
CA ASN A 447 -26.44 -6.63 -4.43
C ASN A 447 -26.82 -7.85 -3.59
N ARG A 448 -25.96 -8.84 -3.50
CA ARG A 448 -26.21 -10.01 -2.65
C ARG A 448 -26.22 -9.71 -1.16
N ILE A 449 -25.39 -8.78 -0.72
CA ILE A 449 -25.30 -8.39 0.69
C ILE A 449 -26.43 -7.40 1.06
N ALA A 450 -26.56 -6.34 0.25
CA ALA A 450 -27.45 -5.22 0.53
C ALA A 450 -28.93 -5.58 0.31
N PHE A 451 -29.21 -6.26 -0.79
CA PHE A 451 -30.58 -6.62 -1.21
C PHE A 451 -30.82 -8.13 -1.12
N GLY A 452 -31.74 -8.68 -1.85
CA GLY A 452 -31.98 -10.13 -1.93
C GLY A 452 -33.14 -10.63 -1.08
N GLY A 453 -34.10 -9.77 -0.74
CA GLY A 453 -35.36 -10.14 -0.09
C GLY A 453 -35.37 -9.88 1.40
N LYS A 454 -36.20 -10.64 2.14
CA LYS A 454 -36.33 -10.50 3.59
C LYS A 454 -35.02 -10.92 4.27
N TYR A 455 -34.68 -10.19 5.34
CA TYR A 455 -33.55 -10.47 6.20
C TYR A 455 -33.47 -11.96 6.60
N SER A 456 -32.28 -12.51 6.57
CA SER A 456 -32.06 -13.91 6.91
C SER A 456 -32.33 -14.19 8.40
N LYS A 457 -33.16 -15.20 8.69
CA LYS A 457 -33.46 -15.64 10.09
C LYS A 457 -32.22 -16.16 10.85
N TYR A 458 -31.09 -16.32 10.18
CA TYR A 458 -29.84 -16.80 10.82
C TYR A 458 -29.16 -15.76 11.70
N PHE A 459 -29.53 -14.48 11.58
CA PHE A 459 -28.94 -13.41 12.39
C PHE A 459 -29.89 -12.91 13.47
N VAL A 460 -29.32 -12.44 14.58
CA VAL A 460 -30.08 -11.85 15.69
C VAL A 460 -30.79 -10.59 15.18
N VAL A 461 -32.06 -10.43 15.56
CA VAL A 461 -32.94 -9.37 15.06
C VAL A 461 -32.44 -7.94 15.33
N ASN A 462 -31.59 -7.75 16.35
CA ASN A 462 -31.09 -6.44 16.78
C ASN A 462 -29.61 -6.24 16.48
N ILE A 463 -29.23 -6.17 15.19
CA ILE A 463 -27.88 -5.78 14.79
C ILE A 463 -27.79 -4.24 14.78
N PRO A 464 -26.89 -3.62 15.56
CA PRO A 464 -26.72 -2.17 15.55
C PRO A 464 -26.07 -1.70 14.25
N ASP A 465 -26.47 -0.54 13.72
CA ASP A 465 -25.83 0.10 12.58
C ASP A 465 -24.42 0.63 12.96
N VAL A 466 -23.75 1.32 12.06
CA VAL A 466 -22.37 1.81 12.19
C VAL A 466 -22.19 2.71 13.42
N ASN A 467 -21.20 2.40 14.24
CA ASN A 467 -20.79 3.22 15.38
C ASN A 467 -20.03 4.48 14.91
N LYS A 468 -19.96 5.53 15.76
CA LYS A 468 -19.22 6.78 15.45
C LYS A 468 -17.78 6.54 15.00
N ARG A 469 -17.06 5.62 15.65
CA ARG A 469 -15.68 5.25 15.30
C ARG A 469 -15.61 4.64 13.89
N GLU A 470 -16.47 3.66 13.60
CA GLU A 470 -16.55 2.97 12.31
C GLU A 470 -16.92 3.95 11.20
N PHE A 471 -17.85 4.86 11.48
CA PHE A 471 -18.25 5.93 10.57
C PHE A 471 -17.07 6.83 10.21
N ILE A 472 -16.31 7.31 11.20
CA ILE A 472 -15.15 8.20 10.97
C ILE A 472 -14.11 7.50 10.07
N MET A 473 -13.79 6.23 10.33
CA MET A 473 -12.84 5.47 9.52
C MET A 473 -13.29 5.33 8.06
N LEU A 474 -14.53 4.94 7.83
CA LEU A 474 -15.07 4.77 6.48
C LEU A 474 -15.23 6.12 5.76
N PHE A 475 -15.75 7.11 6.46
CA PHE A 475 -15.98 8.44 5.91
C PHE A 475 -14.67 9.13 5.50
N SER A 476 -13.61 9.02 6.30
CA SER A 476 -12.31 9.60 5.94
C SER A 476 -11.75 8.98 4.65
N LEU A 477 -11.84 7.66 4.47
CA LEU A 477 -11.40 6.97 3.26
C LEU A 477 -12.24 7.37 2.04
N ILE A 478 -13.57 7.48 2.20
CA ILE A 478 -14.48 7.88 1.13
C ILE A 478 -14.20 9.32 0.69
N VAL A 479 -14.04 10.25 1.64
CA VAL A 479 -13.79 11.66 1.31
C VAL A 479 -12.52 11.80 0.49
N ILE A 480 -11.43 11.14 0.88
CA ILE A 480 -10.17 11.21 0.12
C ILE A 480 -10.36 10.67 -1.30
N THR A 481 -11.02 9.51 -1.45
CA THR A 481 -11.21 8.91 -2.78
C THR A 481 -12.10 9.74 -3.71
N VAL A 482 -13.14 10.38 -3.18
CA VAL A 482 -14.04 11.21 -3.97
C VAL A 482 -13.43 12.58 -4.25
N VAL A 483 -12.83 13.24 -3.27
CA VAL A 483 -12.21 14.56 -3.47
C VAL A 483 -11.09 14.49 -4.49
N LEU A 484 -10.18 13.51 -4.37
CA LEU A 484 -9.10 13.32 -5.34
C LEU A 484 -9.61 12.78 -6.69
N GLY A 485 -10.77 12.11 -6.71
CA GLY A 485 -11.42 11.68 -7.95
C GLY A 485 -12.05 12.83 -8.74
N VAL A 486 -12.60 13.83 -8.04
CA VAL A 486 -13.17 15.04 -8.67
C VAL A 486 -12.08 16.04 -9.05
N TYR A 487 -11.06 16.20 -8.20
CA TYR A 487 -9.97 17.15 -8.40
C TYR A 487 -8.59 16.47 -8.28
N PRO A 488 -8.13 15.76 -9.33
CA PRO A 488 -6.87 15.02 -9.30
C PRO A 488 -5.63 15.89 -9.53
N THR A 489 -5.81 17.15 -9.98
CA THR A 489 -4.70 18.03 -10.35
C THR A 489 -3.60 18.17 -9.30
N PRO A 490 -3.86 18.23 -7.97
CA PRO A 490 -2.79 18.33 -6.97
C PRO A 490 -1.85 17.13 -6.96
N VAL A 491 -2.37 15.94 -7.29
CA VAL A 491 -1.54 14.73 -7.36
C VAL A 491 -0.84 14.63 -8.71
N LEU A 492 -1.55 14.87 -9.81
CA LEU A 492 -0.98 14.81 -11.15
C LEU A 492 0.12 15.85 -11.37
N SER A 493 -0.10 17.11 -10.99
CA SER A 493 0.91 18.15 -11.15
C SER A 493 2.18 17.85 -10.34
N GLY A 494 2.03 17.26 -9.15
CA GLY A 494 3.16 16.88 -8.32
C GLY A 494 3.92 15.65 -8.82
N LEU A 495 3.26 14.74 -9.54
CA LEU A 495 3.89 13.55 -10.13
C LEU A 495 4.58 13.86 -11.46
N HIS A 496 4.05 14.80 -12.24
CA HIS A 496 4.41 15.01 -13.65
C HIS A 496 5.91 15.21 -13.87
N TYR A 497 6.55 16.06 -13.08
CA TYR A 497 7.99 16.31 -13.21
C TYR A 497 8.83 15.08 -12.92
N ASN A 498 8.49 14.35 -11.85
CA ASN A 498 9.24 13.15 -11.47
C ASN A 498 9.00 11.99 -12.44
N VAL A 499 7.79 11.81 -12.96
CA VAL A 499 7.48 10.76 -13.94
C VAL A 499 8.14 11.08 -15.28
N SER A 500 8.12 12.33 -15.72
CA SER A 500 8.80 12.73 -16.95
C SER A 500 10.31 12.48 -16.86
N SER A 501 10.95 12.80 -15.73
CA SER A 501 12.39 12.54 -15.54
C SER A 501 12.72 11.04 -15.59
N LEU A 502 11.89 10.16 -15.00
CA LEU A 502 12.11 8.71 -15.08
C LEU A 502 12.14 8.18 -16.52
N ILE A 503 11.28 8.71 -17.39
CA ILE A 503 11.27 8.31 -18.82
C ILE A 503 12.48 8.86 -19.54
N TYR A 504 12.88 10.11 -19.27
CA TYR A 504 14.07 10.70 -19.90
C TYR A 504 15.36 9.99 -19.49
N TYR A 505 15.54 9.61 -18.24
CA TYR A 505 16.67 8.77 -17.80
C TYR A 505 16.70 7.40 -18.53
N GLY A 506 15.55 6.89 -18.92
CA GLY A 506 15.46 5.63 -19.66
C GLY A 506 15.79 5.74 -21.16
N ILE A 507 15.79 6.93 -21.74
CA ILE A 507 16.04 7.15 -23.18
C ILE A 507 17.49 7.58 -23.42
N ALA A 508 18.13 8.25 -22.47
CA ALA A 508 19.53 8.65 -22.52
C ALA A 508 20.48 7.47 -22.25
#